data_86550c40a6d04c6feff4d47e4cd191e1
#
_entry.id   86550c40a6d04c6feff4d47e4cd191e1
#
_cell.length_a   1.000
_cell.length_b   1.000
_cell.length_c   1.000
_cell.angle_alpha   90.00
_cell.angle_beta   90.00
_cell.angle_gamma   90.00
#
_symmetry.space_group_name_H-M   'P 1'
#
loop_
_entity.id
_entity.type
_entity.pdbx_description
1 polymer ?
#
loop_
_entity_poly.entity_id
_entity_poly.type
_entity_poly.pdbx_seq_one_letter_code
_entity_poly.pdbx_strand_id
1 'polypeptide(L)'
;SGKDLIDSVRISSQICEVINGTPPEGFTYELFLDENGGKISKSRGNGLSIDEWLHYGSQESLSLFMYQSPRKAKRLYFDVIPKNMDEYASHLKNYTKMKSNDDQSVYDNPVWHIHNGKPPEKFPEIQFSLLLNIVSATNSESKEVLWGFLNSYYDSLTLNENRDAIDNMIGFAINYFNHFVKPNKQYRQANQNEEVALRELLEILNKFDGVTDPEIIQTEIYRIGKEHQFEPLRDWFSSIYEILLGQKDGPRFGSFVLIYGIENTKKLIKDALAGNLVVS
;
A
#
# COMPACT_ATOMS: atom_id res chain seq x y z
N SER A 1 13.96 -16.46 -20.16
CA SER A 1 12.81 -17.09 -20.84
C SER A 1 11.74 -17.46 -19.82
N GLY A 2 10.49 -17.46 -20.26
CA GLY A 2 9.41 -18.03 -19.46
C GLY A 2 9.55 -19.53 -19.29
N LYS A 3 9.01 -20.07 -18.20
CA LYS A 3 9.03 -21.51 -17.87
C LYS A 3 8.53 -22.41 -19.03
N ASP A 4 7.56 -21.94 -19.80
CA ASP A 4 7.00 -22.67 -20.94
C ASP A 4 8.00 -22.86 -22.12
N LEU A 5 9.10 -22.10 -22.10
CA LEU A 5 10.10 -22.10 -23.19
C LEU A 5 11.41 -22.80 -22.82
N ILE A 6 11.49 -23.50 -21.69
CA ILE A 6 12.72 -24.14 -21.21
C ILE A 6 13.30 -25.09 -22.28
N ASP A 7 12.46 -25.96 -22.84
CA ASP A 7 12.91 -26.90 -23.86
C ASP A 7 13.31 -26.21 -25.18
N SER A 8 12.57 -25.17 -25.57
CA SER A 8 12.90 -24.37 -26.75
C SER A 8 14.26 -23.69 -26.62
N VAL A 9 14.55 -23.11 -25.44
CA VAL A 9 15.83 -22.45 -25.14
C VAL A 9 16.97 -23.49 -25.17
N ARG A 10 16.77 -24.65 -24.53
CA ARG A 10 17.77 -25.73 -24.53
C ARG A 10 18.11 -26.18 -25.97
N ILE A 11 17.08 -26.42 -26.78
CA ILE A 11 17.29 -26.86 -28.18
C ILE A 11 17.96 -25.75 -29.00
N SER A 12 17.53 -24.50 -28.86
CA SER A 12 18.14 -23.37 -29.57
C SER A 12 19.61 -23.19 -29.20
N SER A 13 19.96 -23.37 -27.91
CA SER A 13 21.37 -23.35 -27.48
C SER A 13 22.20 -24.45 -28.12
N GLN A 14 21.69 -25.68 -28.18
CA GLN A 14 22.36 -26.78 -28.84
C GLN A 14 22.55 -26.52 -30.35
N ILE A 15 21.55 -25.98 -31.05
CA ILE A 15 21.68 -25.61 -32.47
C ILE A 15 22.75 -24.52 -32.64
N CYS A 16 22.76 -23.51 -31.76
CA CYS A 16 23.76 -22.44 -31.79
C CYS A 16 25.19 -23.00 -31.67
N GLU A 17 25.41 -23.93 -30.75
CA GLU A 17 26.72 -24.61 -30.59
C GLU A 17 27.15 -25.42 -31.81
N VAL A 18 26.20 -26.16 -32.43
CA VAL A 18 26.50 -26.96 -33.66
C VAL A 18 26.94 -26.07 -34.81
N ILE A 19 26.44 -24.86 -34.93
CA ILE A 19 26.88 -23.90 -35.97
C ILE A 19 28.05 -23.01 -35.51
N ASN A 20 28.78 -23.43 -34.47
CA ASN A 20 29.90 -22.70 -33.85
C ASN A 20 29.57 -21.32 -33.31
N GLY A 21 28.31 -21.08 -32.89
CA GLY A 21 27.91 -19.89 -32.18
C GLY A 21 28.01 -20.06 -30.66
N THR A 22 27.98 -18.95 -29.93
CA THR A 22 27.88 -18.92 -28.46
C THR A 22 26.44 -18.64 -28.06
N PRO A 23 25.75 -19.55 -27.34
CA PRO A 23 24.39 -19.29 -26.88
C PRO A 23 24.34 -18.09 -25.95
N PRO A 24 23.25 -17.30 -25.98
CA PRO A 24 23.10 -16.19 -25.06
C PRO A 24 22.93 -16.67 -23.62
N GLU A 25 23.52 -15.93 -22.66
CA GLU A 25 23.26 -16.11 -21.25
C GLU A 25 21.80 -15.79 -20.93
N GLY A 26 21.21 -16.56 -20.03
CA GLY A 26 19.81 -16.39 -19.70
C GLY A 26 19.39 -17.04 -18.38
N PHE A 27 18.19 -16.71 -17.94
CA PHE A 27 17.56 -17.38 -16.81
C PHE A 27 16.08 -17.64 -17.10
N THR A 28 15.51 -18.60 -16.37
CA THR A 28 14.09 -18.94 -16.46
C THR A 28 13.30 -18.22 -15.38
N TYR A 29 12.17 -17.63 -15.75
CA TYR A 29 11.23 -17.02 -14.82
C TYR A 29 9.88 -17.73 -14.83
N GLU A 30 9.18 -17.66 -13.68
CA GLU A 30 7.86 -18.26 -13.50
C GLU A 30 6.75 -17.42 -14.12
N LEU A 31 5.59 -18.04 -14.31
CA LEU A 31 4.40 -17.40 -14.83
C LEU A 31 3.70 -16.56 -13.75
N PHE A 32 2.95 -15.57 -14.20
CA PHE A 32 2.01 -14.85 -13.33
C PHE A 32 0.69 -15.61 -13.25
N LEU A 33 0.09 -15.55 -12.07
CA LEU A 33 -1.18 -16.19 -11.75
C LEU A 33 -2.22 -15.09 -11.46
N ASP A 34 -3.47 -15.37 -11.71
CA ASP A 34 -4.59 -14.51 -11.29
C ASP A 34 -4.80 -14.56 -9.76
N GLU A 35 -5.77 -13.81 -9.27
CA GLU A 35 -6.10 -13.74 -7.83
C GLU A 35 -6.44 -15.12 -7.22
N ASN A 36 -7.00 -16.03 -8.02
CA ASN A 36 -7.38 -17.37 -7.60
C ASN A 36 -6.26 -18.41 -7.76
N GLY A 37 -5.09 -17.98 -8.26
CA GLY A 37 -3.94 -18.87 -8.53
C GLY A 37 -4.04 -19.61 -9.87
N GLY A 38 -4.95 -19.21 -10.74
CA GLY A 38 -5.06 -19.70 -12.11
C GLY A 38 -4.03 -19.03 -13.05
N LYS A 39 -3.65 -19.72 -14.12
CA LYS A 39 -2.75 -19.16 -15.15
C LYS A 39 -3.42 -17.98 -15.85
N ILE A 40 -2.72 -16.84 -15.91
CA ILE A 40 -3.14 -15.68 -16.70
C ILE A 40 -3.05 -16.01 -18.18
N SER A 41 -4.11 -15.69 -18.95
CA SER A 41 -4.09 -15.81 -20.40
C SER A 41 -4.87 -14.68 -21.07
N LYS A 42 -4.38 -14.22 -22.21
CA LYS A 42 -5.04 -13.17 -23.01
C LYS A 42 -6.48 -13.53 -23.40
N SER A 43 -6.72 -14.81 -23.72
CA SER A 43 -8.04 -15.29 -24.13
C SER A 43 -9.08 -15.29 -23.00
N ARG A 44 -8.65 -15.34 -21.74
CA ARG A 44 -9.52 -15.27 -20.56
C ARG A 44 -9.74 -13.85 -20.07
N GLY A 45 -8.87 -12.89 -20.48
CA GLY A 45 -8.93 -11.53 -20.00
C GLY A 45 -8.71 -11.37 -18.48
N ASN A 46 -8.08 -12.36 -17.84
CA ASN A 46 -7.85 -12.41 -16.39
C ASN A 46 -6.46 -11.89 -15.98
N GLY A 47 -5.81 -11.13 -16.87
CA GLY A 47 -4.51 -10.51 -16.63
C GLY A 47 -4.65 -9.02 -16.33
N LEU A 48 -3.66 -8.48 -15.67
CA LEU A 48 -3.47 -7.04 -15.46
C LEU A 48 -2.45 -6.55 -16.47
N SER A 49 -2.81 -5.58 -17.30
CA SER A 49 -1.91 -4.94 -18.27
C SER A 49 -1.01 -3.90 -17.60
N ILE A 50 0.05 -3.49 -18.30
CA ILE A 50 0.94 -2.41 -17.85
C ILE A 50 0.16 -1.10 -17.71
N ASP A 51 -0.68 -0.77 -18.69
CA ASP A 51 -1.47 0.47 -18.68
C ASP A 51 -2.46 0.51 -17.50
N GLU A 52 -3.10 -0.63 -17.19
CA GLU A 52 -3.95 -0.75 -16.02
C GLU A 52 -3.15 -0.57 -14.72
N TRP A 53 -1.96 -1.17 -14.60
CA TRP A 53 -1.12 -0.92 -13.42
C TRP A 53 -0.80 0.56 -13.28
N LEU A 54 -0.32 1.20 -14.36
CA LEU A 54 0.09 2.62 -14.35
C LEU A 54 -1.07 3.60 -14.12
N HIS A 55 -2.31 3.14 -14.22
CA HIS A 55 -3.48 3.93 -13.84
C HIS A 55 -3.66 4.03 -12.31
N TYR A 56 -3.12 3.07 -11.54
CA TYR A 56 -3.30 2.95 -10.09
C TYR A 56 -2.00 2.94 -9.29
N GLY A 57 -0.86 2.90 -9.94
CA GLY A 57 0.45 2.82 -9.29
C GLY A 57 1.58 3.30 -10.16
N SER A 58 2.74 3.53 -9.56
CA SER A 58 3.91 4.05 -10.25
C SER A 58 4.63 2.96 -11.08
N GLN A 59 5.40 3.42 -12.06
CA GLN A 59 6.27 2.56 -12.85
C GLN A 59 7.30 1.84 -11.98
N GLU A 60 7.82 2.51 -10.95
CA GLU A 60 8.81 1.95 -10.03
C GLU A 60 8.23 0.80 -9.21
N SER A 61 6.98 0.93 -8.77
CA SER A 61 6.28 -0.15 -8.05
C SER A 61 6.10 -1.38 -8.94
N LEU A 62 5.75 -1.18 -10.23
CA LEU A 62 5.68 -2.25 -11.21
C LEU A 62 7.06 -2.89 -11.45
N SER A 63 8.10 -2.07 -11.63
CA SER A 63 9.47 -2.53 -11.83
C SER A 63 9.95 -3.38 -10.66
N LEU A 64 9.65 -2.95 -9.42
CA LEU A 64 9.95 -3.71 -8.21
C LEU A 64 9.20 -5.05 -8.20
N PHE A 65 7.90 -5.03 -8.50
CA PHE A 65 7.09 -6.25 -8.58
C PHE A 65 7.66 -7.25 -9.60
N MET A 66 8.09 -6.77 -10.76
CA MET A 66 8.68 -7.62 -11.79
C MET A 66 10.05 -8.17 -11.39
N TYR A 67 10.89 -7.34 -10.77
CA TYR A 67 12.26 -7.69 -10.36
C TYR A 67 12.29 -8.73 -9.25
N GLN A 68 11.42 -8.59 -8.24
CA GLN A 68 11.43 -9.45 -7.06
C GLN A 68 11.05 -10.89 -7.38
N SER A 69 11.85 -11.85 -6.85
CA SER A 69 11.56 -13.30 -6.90
C SER A 69 11.11 -13.83 -8.26
N PRO A 70 11.84 -13.60 -9.37
CA PRO A 70 11.39 -13.95 -10.71
C PRO A 70 11.22 -15.47 -10.92
N ARG A 71 11.84 -16.30 -10.08
CA ARG A 71 11.72 -17.77 -10.12
C ARG A 71 10.55 -18.33 -9.31
N LYS A 72 9.72 -17.47 -8.72
CA LYS A 72 8.51 -17.87 -7.98
C LYS A 72 7.27 -17.38 -8.72
N ALA A 73 6.27 -18.23 -8.86
CA ALA A 73 4.99 -17.82 -9.38
C ALA A 73 4.36 -16.75 -8.46
N LYS A 74 3.93 -15.65 -9.04
CA LYS A 74 3.35 -14.51 -8.34
C LYS A 74 1.94 -14.26 -8.83
N ARG A 75 1.05 -13.91 -7.92
CA ARG A 75 -0.29 -13.45 -8.27
C ARG A 75 -0.23 -12.01 -8.73
N LEU A 76 -0.82 -11.73 -9.88
CA LEU A 76 -0.89 -10.41 -10.51
C LEU A 76 -2.35 -10.00 -10.67
N TYR A 77 -2.85 -9.17 -9.79
CA TYR A 77 -4.20 -8.64 -9.74
C TYR A 77 -4.20 -7.26 -9.06
N PHE A 78 -5.31 -6.55 -9.06
CA PHE A 78 -5.31 -5.14 -8.66
C PHE A 78 -4.87 -4.89 -7.21
N ASP A 79 -5.23 -5.76 -6.26
CA ASP A 79 -4.91 -5.55 -4.83
C ASP A 79 -3.42 -5.66 -4.50
N VAL A 80 -2.59 -6.14 -5.44
CA VAL A 80 -1.14 -6.14 -5.24
C VAL A 80 -0.52 -4.75 -5.46
N ILE A 81 -1.20 -3.84 -6.18
CA ILE A 81 -0.67 -2.52 -6.53
C ILE A 81 -0.42 -1.66 -5.29
N PRO A 82 -1.41 -1.41 -4.41
CA PRO A 82 -1.20 -0.61 -3.20
C PRO A 82 -0.07 -1.14 -2.32
N LYS A 83 -0.02 -2.47 -2.17
CA LYS A 83 1.01 -3.13 -1.38
C LYS A 83 2.41 -2.93 -1.98
N ASN A 84 2.53 -3.03 -3.31
CA ASN A 84 3.81 -2.80 -3.98
C ASN A 84 4.25 -1.33 -3.99
N MET A 85 3.32 -0.39 -3.98
CA MET A 85 3.62 1.03 -3.77
C MET A 85 4.30 1.24 -2.41
N ASP A 86 3.73 0.69 -1.34
CA ASP A 86 4.29 0.80 0.01
C ASP A 86 5.61 0.00 0.17
N GLU A 87 5.72 -1.14 -0.49
CA GLU A 87 6.93 -1.95 -0.50
C GLU A 87 8.08 -1.21 -1.21
N TYR A 88 7.80 -0.57 -2.33
CA TYR A 88 8.79 0.28 -3.02
C TYR A 88 9.27 1.43 -2.11
N ALA A 89 8.35 2.15 -1.47
CA ALA A 89 8.69 3.21 -0.53
C ALA A 89 9.57 2.70 0.61
N SER A 90 9.26 1.51 1.15
CA SER A 90 10.04 0.88 2.22
C SER A 90 11.45 0.50 1.78
N HIS A 91 11.59 -0.08 0.59
CA HIS A 91 12.91 -0.40 0.01
C HIS A 91 13.74 0.85 -0.25
N LEU A 92 13.12 1.92 -0.75
CA LEU A 92 13.82 3.18 -1.02
C LEU A 92 14.29 3.85 0.29
N LYS A 93 13.44 3.87 1.32
CA LYS A 93 13.82 4.34 2.66
C LYS A 93 15.00 3.56 3.23
N ASN A 94 14.97 2.22 3.11
CA ASN A 94 16.07 1.37 3.55
C ASN A 94 17.34 1.64 2.74
N TYR A 95 17.22 1.82 1.42
CA TYR A 95 18.35 2.17 0.55
C TYR A 95 19.04 3.47 1.01
N THR A 96 18.25 4.52 1.26
CA THR A 96 18.76 5.81 1.73
C THR A 96 19.50 5.67 3.06
N LYS A 97 18.95 4.88 4.00
CA LYS A 97 19.58 4.60 5.29
C LYS A 97 20.89 3.80 5.13
N MET A 98 20.92 2.77 4.27
CA MET A 98 22.12 1.99 3.99
C MET A 98 23.21 2.85 3.36
N LYS A 99 22.85 3.69 2.36
CA LYS A 99 23.77 4.62 1.70
C LYS A 99 24.37 5.62 2.68
N SER A 100 23.58 6.16 3.62
CA SER A 100 24.08 7.11 4.62
C SER A 100 25.05 6.50 5.64
N ASN A 101 24.98 5.17 5.84
CA ASN A 101 25.86 4.42 6.74
C ASN A 101 27.08 3.78 6.01
N ASP A 102 27.27 4.08 4.73
CA ASP A 102 28.31 3.48 3.87
C ASP A 102 28.27 1.93 3.87
N ASP A 103 27.07 1.37 3.93
CA ASP A 103 26.83 -0.08 3.98
C ASP A 103 26.93 -0.66 2.58
N GLN A 104 27.90 -1.55 2.36
CA GLN A 104 28.12 -2.22 1.08
C GLN A 104 26.93 -3.08 0.62
N SER A 105 26.06 -3.51 1.52
CA SER A 105 24.84 -4.25 1.20
C SER A 105 23.78 -3.40 0.46
N VAL A 106 24.05 -2.09 0.31
CA VAL A 106 23.22 -1.18 -0.52
C VAL A 106 22.99 -1.72 -1.93
N TYR A 107 23.97 -2.46 -2.48
CA TYR A 107 23.86 -3.07 -3.81
C TYR A 107 22.95 -4.29 -3.86
N ASP A 108 22.59 -4.88 -2.73
CA ASP A 108 21.61 -5.97 -2.64
C ASP A 108 20.17 -5.44 -2.59
N ASN A 109 19.99 -4.13 -2.37
CA ASN A 109 18.67 -3.52 -2.36
C ASN A 109 18.07 -3.47 -3.77
N PRO A 110 16.85 -3.98 -4.00
CA PRO A 110 16.22 -4.03 -5.33
C PRO A 110 16.06 -2.65 -5.98
N VAL A 111 15.93 -1.59 -5.18
CA VAL A 111 15.82 -0.21 -5.68
C VAL A 111 17.05 0.22 -6.49
N TRP A 112 18.26 -0.21 -6.07
CA TRP A 112 19.48 0.07 -6.84
C TRP A 112 19.39 -0.52 -8.26
N HIS A 113 18.90 -1.73 -8.39
CA HIS A 113 18.80 -2.44 -9.67
C HIS A 113 17.72 -1.87 -10.58
N ILE A 114 16.50 -1.62 -10.08
CA ILE A 114 15.40 -1.12 -10.91
C ILE A 114 15.64 0.31 -11.40
N HIS A 115 16.53 1.06 -10.73
CA HIS A 115 16.97 2.39 -11.13
C HIS A 115 18.33 2.42 -11.86
N ASN A 116 18.85 1.26 -12.27
CA ASN A 116 20.16 1.16 -12.95
C ASN A 116 21.28 1.87 -12.18
N GLY A 117 21.34 1.72 -10.87
CA GLY A 117 22.35 2.32 -10.00
C GLY A 117 22.11 3.80 -9.67
N LYS A 118 20.99 4.39 -10.04
CA LYS A 118 20.66 5.82 -9.83
C LYS A 118 19.29 5.99 -9.16
N PRO A 119 19.08 5.46 -7.95
CA PRO A 119 17.83 5.69 -7.22
C PRO A 119 17.63 7.19 -6.92
N PRO A 120 16.38 7.65 -6.80
CA PRO A 120 16.09 9.04 -6.45
C PRO A 120 16.65 9.37 -5.07
N GLU A 121 17.24 10.55 -4.94
CA GLU A 121 17.82 11.05 -3.69
C GLU A 121 16.74 11.56 -2.72
N LYS A 122 15.64 12.04 -3.28
CA LYS A 122 14.48 12.55 -2.54
C LYS A 122 13.26 11.74 -2.89
N PHE A 123 12.53 11.35 -1.87
CA PHE A 123 11.29 10.61 -2.00
C PHE A 123 10.37 10.94 -0.82
N PRO A 124 9.07 11.13 -1.04
CA PRO A 124 8.14 11.37 0.05
C PRO A 124 7.97 10.10 0.90
N GLU A 125 8.24 10.19 2.19
CA GLU A 125 8.00 9.10 3.14
C GLU A 125 6.50 8.96 3.48
N ILE A 126 5.66 8.98 2.45
CA ILE A 126 4.20 8.86 2.57
C ILE A 126 3.81 7.45 2.10
N GLN A 127 3.13 6.71 2.95
CA GLN A 127 2.59 5.39 2.58
C GLN A 127 1.37 5.57 1.68
N PHE A 128 1.32 4.81 0.59
CA PHE A 128 0.20 4.84 -0.34
C PHE A 128 -1.11 4.33 0.30
N SER A 129 -1.02 3.30 1.12
CA SER A 129 -2.14 2.80 1.92
C SER A 129 -2.74 3.86 2.84
N LEU A 130 -1.91 4.78 3.36
CA LEU A 130 -2.38 5.91 4.16
C LEU A 130 -3.20 6.90 3.34
N LEU A 131 -2.74 7.26 2.13
CA LEU A 131 -3.50 8.10 1.21
C LEU A 131 -4.85 7.47 0.85
N LEU A 132 -4.88 6.17 0.53
CA LEU A 132 -6.12 5.44 0.27
C LEU A 132 -7.13 5.54 1.42
N ASN A 133 -6.66 5.48 2.65
CA ASN A 133 -7.56 5.56 3.81
C ASN A 133 -8.07 6.98 4.06
N ILE A 134 -7.27 8.01 3.78
CA ILE A 134 -7.74 9.39 3.83
C ILE A 134 -8.80 9.62 2.77
N VAL A 135 -8.58 9.16 1.53
CA VAL A 135 -9.58 9.19 0.46
C VAL A 135 -10.85 8.45 0.90
N SER A 136 -10.70 7.26 1.50
CA SER A 136 -11.82 6.47 1.98
C SER A 136 -12.60 7.15 3.12
N ALA A 137 -11.93 7.77 4.07
CA ALA A 137 -12.57 8.46 5.19
C ALA A 137 -13.31 9.73 4.77
N THR A 138 -12.73 10.47 3.82
CA THR A 138 -13.31 11.71 3.31
C THR A 138 -14.36 11.48 2.23
N ASN A 139 -14.37 10.31 1.58
CA ASN A 139 -15.08 10.05 0.33
C ASN A 139 -14.82 11.14 -0.73
N SER A 140 -13.64 11.78 -0.68
CA SER A 140 -13.29 12.90 -1.54
C SER A 140 -12.53 12.45 -2.76
N GLU A 141 -12.91 12.96 -3.91
CA GLU A 141 -12.22 12.78 -5.19
C GLU A 141 -11.36 14.01 -5.54
N SER A 142 -11.30 15.01 -4.64
CA SER A 142 -10.52 16.23 -4.84
C SER A 142 -9.10 16.07 -4.31
N LYS A 143 -8.11 16.32 -5.18
CA LYS A 143 -6.70 16.38 -4.80
C LYS A 143 -6.44 17.47 -3.76
N GLU A 144 -7.12 18.59 -3.85
CA GLU A 144 -6.98 19.74 -2.94
C GLU A 144 -7.32 19.37 -1.50
N VAL A 145 -8.35 18.53 -1.30
CA VAL A 145 -8.73 18.04 0.03
C VAL A 145 -7.62 17.17 0.60
N LEU A 146 -7.05 16.25 -0.18
CA LEU A 146 -5.94 15.40 0.27
C LEU A 146 -4.68 16.21 0.54
N TRP A 147 -4.37 17.19 -0.31
CA TRP A 147 -3.28 18.14 -0.06
C TRP A 147 -3.49 18.91 1.23
N GLY A 148 -4.73 19.27 1.57
CA GLY A 148 -5.07 19.91 2.86
C GLY A 148 -4.64 19.06 4.05
N PHE A 149 -4.91 17.75 4.04
CA PHE A 149 -4.48 16.84 5.11
C PHE A 149 -2.95 16.70 5.16
N LEU A 150 -2.30 16.55 4.02
CA LEU A 150 -0.84 16.43 3.97
C LEU A 150 -0.15 17.69 4.47
N ASN A 151 -0.62 18.88 4.08
CA ASN A 151 -0.10 20.18 4.54
C ASN A 151 -0.29 20.41 6.05
N SER A 152 -1.26 19.75 6.67
CA SER A 152 -1.48 19.84 8.12
C SER A 152 -0.49 19.00 8.92
N TYR A 153 0.08 17.96 8.30
CA TYR A 153 0.90 16.97 8.99
C TYR A 153 2.38 17.02 8.62
N TYR A 154 2.69 17.19 7.33
CA TYR A 154 4.07 17.23 6.84
C TYR A 154 4.57 18.67 6.70
N ASP A 155 5.88 18.87 6.88
CA ASP A 155 6.48 20.17 6.65
C ASP A 155 6.42 20.57 5.16
N SER A 156 6.32 21.87 4.92
CA SER A 156 6.15 22.41 3.57
C SER A 156 7.37 22.21 2.66
N LEU A 157 8.58 22.07 3.22
CA LEU A 157 9.78 21.81 2.44
C LEU A 157 9.75 20.41 1.85
N THR A 158 9.48 19.39 2.69
CA THR A 158 9.33 17.99 2.25
C THR A 158 8.26 17.84 1.18
N LEU A 159 7.10 18.50 1.36
CA LEU A 159 6.00 18.44 0.40
C LEU A 159 6.36 19.10 -0.93
N ASN A 160 7.01 20.28 -0.90
CA ASN A 160 7.37 21.00 -2.12
C ASN A 160 8.47 20.30 -2.92
N GLU A 161 9.47 19.71 -2.25
CA GLU A 161 10.55 18.96 -2.90
C GLU A 161 10.06 17.71 -3.62
N ASN A 162 8.92 17.15 -3.20
CA ASN A 162 8.35 15.91 -3.73
C ASN A 162 6.97 16.13 -4.38
N ARG A 163 6.62 17.36 -4.72
CA ARG A 163 5.26 17.76 -5.10
C ARG A 163 4.67 16.89 -6.22
N ASP A 164 5.41 16.71 -7.31
CA ASP A 164 4.90 15.96 -8.47
C ASP A 164 4.70 14.46 -8.14
N ALA A 165 5.63 13.88 -7.37
CA ALA A 165 5.51 12.49 -6.93
C ALA A 165 4.30 12.29 -6.01
N ILE A 166 4.08 13.20 -5.07
CA ILE A 166 2.93 13.18 -4.16
C ILE A 166 1.62 13.39 -4.94
N ASP A 167 1.59 14.33 -5.88
CA ASP A 167 0.39 14.61 -6.69
C ASP A 167 -0.02 13.40 -7.54
N ASN A 168 0.96 12.69 -8.11
CA ASN A 168 0.74 11.44 -8.81
C ASN A 168 0.20 10.34 -7.86
N MET A 169 0.81 10.19 -6.67
CA MET A 169 0.35 9.21 -5.67
C MET A 169 -1.10 9.50 -5.23
N ILE A 170 -1.46 10.75 -5.03
CA ILE A 170 -2.85 11.18 -4.74
C ILE A 170 -3.77 10.77 -5.89
N GLY A 171 -3.37 11.03 -7.14
CA GLY A 171 -4.13 10.64 -8.32
C GLY A 171 -4.38 9.12 -8.39
N PHE A 172 -3.34 8.32 -8.17
CA PHE A 172 -3.45 6.86 -8.10
C PHE A 172 -4.39 6.40 -6.97
N ALA A 173 -4.29 7.03 -5.80
CA ALA A 173 -5.14 6.69 -4.66
C ALA A 173 -6.62 6.99 -4.93
N ILE A 174 -6.94 8.12 -5.56
CA ILE A 174 -8.30 8.48 -5.96
C ILE A 174 -8.84 7.49 -7.00
N ASN A 175 -8.04 7.17 -8.03
CA ASN A 175 -8.44 6.21 -9.06
C ASN A 175 -8.71 4.83 -8.46
N TYR A 176 -7.79 4.33 -7.62
CA TYR A 176 -7.95 3.04 -6.97
C TYR A 176 -9.18 3.01 -6.05
N PHE A 177 -9.37 4.07 -5.26
CA PHE A 177 -10.55 4.20 -4.40
C PHE A 177 -11.85 4.13 -5.20
N ASN A 178 -11.98 4.90 -6.28
CA ASN A 178 -13.21 4.97 -7.07
C ASN A 178 -13.56 3.64 -7.72
N HIS A 179 -12.57 2.90 -8.21
CA HIS A 179 -12.81 1.67 -8.96
C HIS A 179 -12.90 0.42 -8.09
N PHE A 180 -12.17 0.36 -6.98
CA PHE A 180 -12.06 -0.88 -6.20
C PHE A 180 -12.54 -0.76 -4.76
N VAL A 181 -12.40 0.39 -4.11
CA VAL A 181 -12.78 0.55 -2.71
C VAL A 181 -14.21 1.01 -2.58
N LYS A 182 -14.55 2.15 -3.20
CA LYS A 182 -15.87 2.79 -3.09
C LYS A 182 -17.07 1.88 -3.43
N PRO A 183 -17.03 1.08 -4.51
CA PRO A 183 -18.12 0.16 -4.86
C PRO A 183 -18.30 -1.00 -3.88
N ASN A 184 -17.23 -1.35 -3.14
CA ASN A 184 -17.19 -2.49 -2.23
C ASN A 184 -17.27 -2.11 -0.76
N LYS A 185 -17.44 -0.82 -0.43
CA LYS A 185 -17.59 -0.38 0.96
C LYS A 185 -18.82 -1.00 1.60
N GLN A 186 -18.62 -1.60 2.77
CA GLN A 186 -19.68 -2.17 3.58
C GLN A 186 -19.52 -1.74 5.03
N TYR A 187 -20.21 -0.66 5.39
CA TYR A 187 -20.28 -0.22 6.77
C TYR A 187 -21.17 -1.14 7.58
N ARG A 188 -20.78 -1.39 8.80
CA ARG A 188 -21.62 -2.09 9.78
C ARG A 188 -21.71 -1.34 11.11
N GLN A 189 -22.71 -1.62 11.86
CA GLN A 189 -22.82 -1.12 13.23
C GLN A 189 -21.84 -1.85 14.15
N ALA A 190 -21.36 -1.16 15.16
CA ALA A 190 -20.59 -1.75 16.24
C ALA A 190 -21.48 -2.70 17.08
N ASN A 191 -20.94 -3.83 17.49
CA ASN A 191 -21.55 -4.64 18.55
C ASN A 191 -21.29 -3.98 19.92
N GLN A 192 -21.89 -4.51 20.98
CA GLN A 192 -21.82 -3.94 22.31
C GLN A 192 -20.37 -3.79 22.83
N ASN A 193 -19.50 -4.78 22.61
CA ASN A 193 -18.10 -4.72 23.03
C ASN A 193 -17.30 -3.68 22.23
N GLU A 194 -17.50 -3.67 20.92
CA GLU A 194 -16.88 -2.70 20.00
C GLU A 194 -17.33 -1.26 20.30
N GLU A 195 -18.63 -1.06 20.64
CA GLU A 195 -19.16 0.23 21.02
C GLU A 195 -18.46 0.77 22.27
N VAL A 196 -18.29 -0.05 23.31
CA VAL A 196 -17.59 0.35 24.54
C VAL A 196 -16.13 0.69 24.25
N ALA A 197 -15.43 -0.13 23.45
CA ALA A 197 -14.04 0.12 23.06
C ALA A 197 -13.89 1.41 22.22
N LEU A 198 -14.81 1.68 21.28
CA LEU A 198 -14.81 2.92 20.49
C LEU A 198 -15.10 4.16 21.34
N ARG A 199 -15.95 4.06 22.36
CA ARG A 199 -16.20 5.16 23.32
C ARG A 199 -14.96 5.46 24.14
N GLU A 200 -14.24 4.43 24.60
CA GLU A 200 -12.95 4.60 25.28
C GLU A 200 -11.91 5.24 24.36
N LEU A 201 -11.82 4.79 23.10
CA LEU A 201 -10.94 5.41 22.11
C LEU A 201 -11.25 6.90 21.92
N LEU A 202 -12.54 7.26 21.86
CA LEU A 202 -12.99 8.65 21.75
C LEU A 202 -12.55 9.50 22.95
N GLU A 203 -12.63 8.95 24.17
CA GLU A 203 -12.18 9.64 25.39
C GLU A 203 -10.66 9.82 25.42
N ILE A 204 -9.91 8.80 24.98
CA ILE A 204 -8.44 8.87 24.93
C ILE A 204 -7.96 9.88 23.88
N LEU A 205 -8.62 9.96 22.73
CA LEU A 205 -8.29 10.95 21.72
C LEU A 205 -8.40 12.40 22.23
N ASN A 206 -9.24 12.68 23.25
CA ASN A 206 -9.28 13.99 23.89
C ASN A 206 -7.99 14.35 24.68
N LYS A 207 -7.16 13.36 25.01
CA LYS A 207 -5.90 13.54 25.75
C LYS A 207 -4.69 13.76 24.84
N PHE A 208 -4.86 13.60 23.52
CA PHE A 208 -3.77 13.62 22.53
C PHE A 208 -3.61 14.97 21.83
N ASP A 209 -4.15 16.04 22.42
CA ASP A 209 -3.91 17.38 21.87
C ASP A 209 -2.40 17.69 21.85
N GLY A 210 -1.87 18.06 20.68
CA GLY A 210 -0.44 18.33 20.46
C GLY A 210 0.46 17.11 20.34
N VAL A 211 -0.06 15.87 20.35
CA VAL A 211 0.73 14.66 20.11
C VAL A 211 1.10 14.58 18.62
N THR A 212 2.39 14.39 18.34
CA THR A 212 2.94 14.26 16.98
C THR A 212 3.50 12.88 16.68
N ASP A 213 3.68 12.03 17.70
CA ASP A 213 4.19 10.66 17.52
C ASP A 213 3.04 9.67 17.36
N PRO A 214 2.90 9.04 16.16
CA PRO A 214 1.85 8.06 15.89
C PRO A 214 1.95 6.81 16.77
N GLU A 215 3.16 6.48 17.29
CA GLU A 215 3.35 5.30 18.12
C GLU A 215 2.66 5.42 19.48
N ILE A 216 2.56 6.64 20.02
CA ILE A 216 1.85 6.91 21.27
C ILE A 216 0.37 6.54 21.09
N ILE A 217 -0.25 7.05 20.02
CA ILE A 217 -1.66 6.76 19.70
C ILE A 217 -1.85 5.28 19.41
N GLN A 218 -0.95 4.69 18.62
CA GLN A 218 -1.01 3.26 18.26
C GLN A 218 -0.93 2.36 19.49
N THR A 219 -0.08 2.70 20.47
CA THR A 219 0.08 1.95 21.73
C THR A 219 -1.22 1.94 22.52
N GLU A 220 -1.90 3.07 22.62
CA GLU A 220 -3.20 3.15 23.31
C GLU A 220 -4.29 2.36 22.60
N ILE A 221 -4.31 2.36 21.26
CA ILE A 221 -5.25 1.54 20.49
C ILE A 221 -5.01 0.04 20.77
N TYR A 222 -3.73 -0.40 20.84
CA TYR A 222 -3.39 -1.76 21.24
C TYR A 222 -3.85 -2.08 22.68
N ARG A 223 -3.69 -1.13 23.62
CA ARG A 223 -4.13 -1.30 25.00
C ARG A 223 -5.64 -1.53 25.07
N ILE A 224 -6.43 -0.66 24.42
CA ILE A 224 -7.90 -0.78 24.35
C ILE A 224 -8.30 -2.17 23.82
N GLY A 225 -7.71 -2.61 22.70
CA GLY A 225 -8.03 -3.92 22.14
C GLY A 225 -7.77 -5.08 23.09
N LYS A 226 -6.70 -5.01 23.90
CA LYS A 226 -6.38 -6.03 24.91
C LYS A 226 -7.34 -5.98 26.10
N GLU A 227 -7.64 -4.79 26.62
CA GLU A 227 -8.52 -4.61 27.78
C GLU A 227 -9.95 -5.04 27.48
N HIS A 228 -10.42 -4.85 26.25
CA HIS A 228 -11.71 -5.31 25.77
C HIS A 228 -11.69 -6.75 25.20
N GLN A 229 -10.58 -7.48 25.44
CA GLN A 229 -10.45 -8.93 25.13
C GLN A 229 -10.70 -9.30 23.68
N PHE A 230 -10.26 -8.49 22.73
CA PHE A 230 -10.26 -8.88 21.33
C PHE A 230 -9.18 -9.92 21.05
N GLU A 231 -9.61 -11.15 20.75
CA GLU A 231 -8.72 -12.28 20.45
C GLU A 231 -9.15 -12.98 19.14
N PRO A 232 -8.29 -12.91 18.11
CA PRO A 232 -7.00 -12.24 18.06
C PRO A 232 -7.13 -10.71 18.03
N LEU A 233 -6.11 -10.01 18.52
CA LEU A 233 -6.09 -8.54 18.55
C LEU A 233 -6.30 -7.89 17.18
N ARG A 234 -6.03 -8.63 16.11
CA ARG A 234 -6.32 -8.20 14.73
C ARG A 234 -7.81 -7.89 14.53
N ASP A 235 -8.71 -8.58 15.23
CA ASP A 235 -10.14 -8.38 15.09
C ASP A 235 -10.56 -6.97 15.55
N TRP A 236 -9.88 -6.41 16.56
CA TRP A 236 -10.09 -5.02 16.95
C TRP A 236 -9.79 -4.04 15.82
N PHE A 237 -8.66 -4.21 15.14
CA PHE A 237 -8.31 -3.35 14.01
C PHE A 237 -9.27 -3.54 12.84
N SER A 238 -9.65 -4.77 12.52
CA SER A 238 -10.66 -5.04 11.50
C SER A 238 -11.99 -4.38 11.85
N SER A 239 -12.42 -4.44 13.12
CA SER A 239 -13.64 -3.77 13.58
C SER A 239 -13.57 -2.26 13.40
N ILE A 240 -12.44 -1.62 13.77
CA ILE A 240 -12.24 -0.18 13.52
C ILE A 240 -12.44 0.15 12.04
N TYR A 241 -11.80 -0.60 11.15
CA TYR A 241 -11.87 -0.30 9.71
C TYR A 241 -13.25 -0.59 9.12
N GLU A 242 -13.89 -1.68 9.49
CA GLU A 242 -15.24 -2.02 9.02
C GLU A 242 -16.28 -0.99 9.48
N ILE A 243 -16.18 -0.54 10.72
CA ILE A 243 -17.14 0.40 11.32
C ILE A 243 -16.92 1.82 10.81
N LEU A 244 -15.65 2.29 10.77
CA LEU A 244 -15.34 3.67 10.44
C LEU A 244 -15.14 3.93 8.95
N LEU A 245 -14.61 2.95 8.19
CA LEU A 245 -14.24 3.14 6.79
C LEU A 245 -14.99 2.22 5.83
N GLY A 246 -15.75 1.23 6.31
CA GLY A 246 -16.47 0.28 5.50
C GLY A 246 -15.58 -0.73 4.76
N GLN A 247 -14.38 -1.01 5.29
CA GLN A 247 -13.40 -1.91 4.70
C GLN A 247 -12.70 -2.76 5.77
N LYS A 248 -12.21 -3.96 5.42
CA LYS A 248 -11.67 -4.92 6.40
C LYS A 248 -10.26 -4.61 6.90
N ASP A 249 -9.47 -3.96 6.08
CA ASP A 249 -8.05 -3.70 6.34
C ASP A 249 -7.73 -2.21 6.15
N GLY A 250 -6.68 -1.74 6.83
CA GLY A 250 -6.18 -0.37 6.71
C GLY A 250 -4.74 -0.23 7.22
N PRO A 251 -4.12 0.96 7.13
CA PRO A 251 -2.77 1.23 7.63
C PRO A 251 -2.75 1.23 9.16
N ARG A 252 -1.57 1.51 9.73
CA ARG A 252 -1.49 1.77 11.17
C ARG A 252 -2.43 2.91 11.56
N PHE A 253 -3.38 2.62 12.42
CA PHE A 253 -4.45 3.57 12.75
C PHE A 253 -3.93 4.81 13.48
N GLY A 254 -2.84 4.69 14.27
CA GLY A 254 -2.18 5.84 14.88
C GLY A 254 -1.68 6.88 13.87
N SER A 255 -1.07 6.43 12.77
CA SER A 255 -0.65 7.31 11.67
C SER A 255 -1.85 7.93 10.95
N PHE A 256 -2.92 7.15 10.75
CA PHE A 256 -4.17 7.65 10.17
C PHE A 256 -4.76 8.78 11.03
N VAL A 257 -4.87 8.59 12.35
CA VAL A 257 -5.42 9.58 13.29
C VAL A 257 -4.68 10.91 13.21
N LEU A 258 -3.34 10.88 13.13
CA LEU A 258 -2.55 12.12 13.05
C LEU A 258 -2.77 12.88 11.76
N ILE A 259 -2.77 12.18 10.62
CA ILE A 259 -2.89 12.84 9.31
C ILE A 259 -4.33 13.25 9.01
N TYR A 260 -5.29 12.38 9.32
CA TYR A 260 -6.72 12.70 9.20
C TYR A 260 -7.14 13.80 10.20
N GLY A 261 -6.41 13.91 11.29
CA GLY A 261 -6.63 14.85 12.38
C GLY A 261 -7.48 14.25 13.50
N ILE A 262 -7.09 14.56 14.74
CA ILE A 262 -7.75 14.04 15.95
C ILE A 262 -9.23 14.42 15.96
N GLU A 263 -9.57 15.67 15.67
CA GLU A 263 -10.96 16.14 15.68
C GLU A 263 -11.80 15.49 14.58
N ASN A 264 -11.25 15.31 13.39
CA ASN A 264 -11.93 14.59 12.30
C ASN A 264 -12.17 13.13 12.67
N THR A 265 -11.18 12.48 13.30
CA THR A 265 -11.31 11.09 13.77
C THR A 265 -12.38 10.96 14.86
N LYS A 266 -12.41 11.89 15.81
CA LYS A 266 -13.47 11.95 16.85
C LYS A 266 -14.85 12.11 16.25
N LYS A 267 -14.98 12.98 15.24
CA LYS A 267 -16.25 13.15 14.51
C LYS A 267 -16.64 11.86 13.81
N LEU A 268 -15.71 11.21 13.11
CA LEU A 268 -15.96 9.94 12.43
C LEU A 268 -16.43 8.84 13.38
N ILE A 269 -15.80 8.72 14.57
CA ILE A 269 -16.22 7.75 15.59
C ILE A 269 -17.63 8.10 16.12
N LYS A 270 -17.94 9.37 16.38
CA LYS A 270 -19.27 9.80 16.81
C LYS A 270 -20.34 9.48 15.77
N ASP A 271 -20.07 9.74 14.49
CA ASP A 271 -20.98 9.44 13.39
C ASP A 271 -21.21 7.93 13.26
N ALA A 272 -20.16 7.12 13.43
CA ALA A 272 -20.28 5.66 13.44
C ALA A 272 -21.15 5.15 14.61
N LEU A 273 -20.89 5.65 15.84
CA LEU A 273 -21.65 5.27 17.04
C LEU A 273 -23.12 5.71 16.96
N ALA A 274 -23.42 6.80 16.24
CA ALA A 274 -24.78 7.25 15.96
C ALA A 274 -25.46 6.47 14.82
N GLY A 275 -24.74 5.56 14.12
CA GLY A 275 -25.27 4.81 12.97
C GLY A 275 -25.31 5.61 11.67
N ASN A 276 -24.76 6.82 11.63
CA ASN A 276 -24.83 7.73 10.47
C ASN A 276 -24.01 7.25 9.26
N LEU A 277 -23.05 6.33 9.47
CA LEU A 277 -22.20 5.79 8.40
C LEU A 277 -22.84 4.60 7.69
N VAL A 278 -23.78 3.91 8.34
CA VAL A 278 -24.52 2.79 7.76
C VAL A 278 -25.66 3.37 6.94
N VAL A 279 -25.39 3.62 5.67
CA VAL A 279 -26.46 4.03 4.74
C VAL A 279 -27.28 2.81 4.38
N SER A 280 -28.57 2.88 4.60
CA SER A 280 -29.58 1.88 4.24
C SER A 280 -29.73 1.74 2.71
#